data_32e10b3e22ab0402f7f1d4a9eda654e7
#
_entry.id   32e10b3e22ab0402f7f1d4a9eda654e7
#
_cell.length_a   1.000
_cell.length_b   1.000
_cell.length_c   1.000
_cell.angle_alpha   90.00
_cell.angle_beta   90.00
_cell.angle_gamma   90.00
#
_symmetry.space_group_name_H-M   'P 1'
#
loop_
_entity.id
_entity.type
_entity.pdbx_description
1 polymer ?
#
loop_
_entity_poly.entity_id
_entity_poly.type
_entity_poly.pdbx_seq_one_letter_code
_entity_poly.pdbx_strand_id
1 'polypeptide(L)'
;MPLLKKWIENGALFAIWRVEETAEELRKMLVASLPYDEELSQLKSEARQLEYLAVRVLLRAVCGEEKHISHYSSGKPFLTDGSFHITISHTRGYVAVGL
;
A
#
# COMPACT_ATOMS: atom_id res chain seq x y z
N MET A 1 -1.23 8.12 -12.01
CA MET A 1 -1.45 6.93 -11.18
C MET A 1 -2.81 6.32 -11.52
N PRO A 2 -2.87 5.10 -12.05
CA PRO A 2 -4.14 4.53 -12.51
C PRO A 2 -4.98 3.94 -11.38
N LEU A 3 -5.61 4.79 -10.61
CA LEU A 3 -6.61 4.37 -9.66
C LEU A 3 -7.83 3.86 -10.42
N LEU A 4 -8.10 2.55 -10.40
CA LEU A 4 -9.20 1.97 -11.13
C LEU A 4 -10.55 2.28 -10.52
N LYS A 5 -10.66 2.16 -9.20
CA LYS A 5 -11.94 2.31 -8.54
C LYS A 5 -11.73 2.64 -7.07
N LYS A 6 -12.59 3.52 -6.56
CA LYS A 6 -12.66 3.88 -5.16
C LYS A 6 -14.13 3.95 -4.78
N TRP A 7 -14.53 3.29 -3.69
CA TRP A 7 -15.93 3.29 -3.25
C TRP A 7 -16.03 3.12 -1.74
N ILE A 8 -17.19 3.47 -1.22
CA ILE A 8 -17.52 3.30 0.21
C ILE A 8 -18.65 2.27 0.31
N GLU A 9 -18.48 1.30 1.21
CA GLU A 9 -19.47 0.27 1.46
C GLU A 9 -19.52 -0.02 2.96
N ASN A 10 -20.70 0.06 3.56
CA ASN A 10 -20.90 -0.17 4.99
C ASN A 10 -19.96 0.65 5.89
N GLY A 11 -19.68 1.88 5.48
CA GLY A 11 -18.79 2.78 6.23
C GLY A 11 -17.30 2.53 6.01
N ALA A 12 -16.94 1.55 5.21
CA ALA A 12 -15.54 1.26 4.87
C ALA A 12 -15.20 1.82 3.50
N LEU A 13 -14.01 2.38 3.37
CA LEU A 13 -13.50 2.90 2.09
C LEU A 13 -12.63 1.83 1.44
N PHE A 14 -12.90 1.55 0.18
CA PHE A 14 -12.13 0.59 -0.62
C PHE A 14 -11.54 1.27 -1.84
N ALA A 15 -10.36 0.84 -2.24
CA ALA A 15 -9.71 1.33 -3.46
C ALA A 15 -8.94 0.19 -4.13
N ILE A 16 -8.98 0.17 -5.46
CA ILE A 16 -8.27 -0.79 -6.30
C ILE A 16 -7.42 -0.03 -7.30
N TRP A 17 -6.19 -0.49 -7.48
CA TRP A 17 -5.25 0.09 -8.42
C TRP A 17 -4.62 -1.00 -9.29
N ARG A 18 -4.62 -0.76 -10.60
CA ARG A 18 -3.87 -1.58 -11.54
C ARG A 18 -2.44 -1.05 -11.61
N VAL A 19 -1.49 -1.88 -11.22
CA VAL A 19 -0.08 -1.47 -11.14
C VAL A 19 0.55 -1.58 -12.53
N GLU A 20 0.90 -0.45 -13.11
CA GLU A 20 1.59 -0.37 -14.41
C GLU A 20 2.99 0.22 -14.27
N GLU A 21 3.29 0.79 -13.13
CA GLU A 21 4.56 1.44 -12.84
C GLU A 21 5.64 0.43 -12.45
N THR A 22 6.90 0.83 -12.61
CA THR A 22 8.03 0.07 -12.09
C THR A 22 8.20 0.34 -10.59
N ALA A 23 8.95 -0.52 -9.91
CA ALA A 23 9.28 -0.31 -8.50
C ALA A 23 9.98 1.03 -8.27
N GLU A 24 10.89 1.40 -9.18
CA GLU A 24 11.60 2.69 -9.10
C GLU A 24 10.63 3.87 -9.21
N GLU A 25 9.70 3.82 -10.15
CA GLU A 25 8.70 4.87 -10.31
C GLU A 25 7.81 5.01 -9.07
N LEU A 26 7.36 3.89 -8.51
CA LEU A 26 6.55 3.88 -7.29
C LEU A 26 7.33 4.43 -6.10
N ARG A 27 8.60 4.06 -5.96
CA ARG A 27 9.46 4.55 -4.86
C ARG A 27 9.59 6.07 -4.89
N LYS A 28 9.68 6.64 -6.07
CA LYS A 28 9.78 8.10 -6.24
C LYS A 28 8.51 8.84 -5.85
N MET A 29 7.37 8.17 -5.84
CA MET A 29 6.10 8.75 -5.40
C MET A 29 5.98 8.85 -3.89
N LEU A 30 6.84 8.16 -3.14
CA LEU A 30 6.86 8.15 -1.69
C LEU A 30 7.98 9.05 -1.20
N VAL A 31 7.65 10.07 -0.42
CA VAL A 31 8.60 11.12 0.00
C VAL A 31 8.76 11.24 1.50
N ALA A 32 7.92 10.59 2.30
CA ALA A 32 8.00 10.66 3.76
C ALA A 32 9.24 9.93 4.29
N SER A 33 9.72 10.34 5.47
CA SER A 33 10.87 9.72 6.13
C SER A 33 10.48 8.43 6.86
N LEU A 34 9.86 7.51 6.15
CA LEU A 34 9.49 6.19 6.65
C LEU A 34 10.54 5.15 6.20
N PRO A 35 10.65 4.00 6.89
CA PRO A 35 11.73 3.04 6.62
C PRO A 35 11.50 2.19 5.37
N TYR A 36 11.15 2.81 4.24
CA TYR A 36 10.85 2.09 3.00
C TYR A 36 12.04 1.29 2.48
N ASP A 37 13.21 1.91 2.40
CA ASP A 37 14.38 1.26 1.83
C ASP A 37 14.87 0.10 2.69
N GLU A 38 14.78 0.26 4.01
CA GLU A 38 15.13 -0.80 4.94
C GLU A 38 14.17 -1.99 4.79
N GLU A 39 12.88 -1.72 4.71
CA GLU A 39 11.88 -2.77 4.54
C GLU A 39 11.98 -3.42 3.16
N LEU A 40 12.24 -2.65 2.11
CA LEU A 40 12.44 -3.17 0.76
C LEU A 40 13.64 -4.12 0.68
N SER A 41 14.70 -3.83 1.43
CA SER A 41 15.90 -4.66 1.42
C SER A 41 15.65 -6.08 1.94
N GLN A 42 14.58 -6.27 2.69
CA GLN A 42 14.18 -7.56 3.23
C GLN A 42 13.33 -8.37 2.25
N LEU A 43 12.85 -7.74 1.18
CA LEU A 43 12.03 -8.39 0.16
C LEU A 43 12.92 -8.87 -0.99
N LYS A 44 12.92 -10.17 -1.24
CA LYS A 44 13.86 -10.79 -2.19
C LYS A 44 13.39 -10.81 -3.63
N SER A 45 12.10 -10.69 -3.88
CA SER A 45 11.57 -10.70 -5.25
C SER A 45 11.12 -9.32 -5.68
N GLU A 46 11.32 -9.03 -6.96
CA GLU A 46 10.83 -7.78 -7.56
C GLU A 46 9.32 -7.65 -7.45
N ALA A 47 8.60 -8.76 -7.64
CA ALA A 47 7.15 -8.78 -7.51
C ALA A 47 6.69 -8.36 -6.11
N ARG A 48 7.37 -8.82 -5.08
CA ARG A 48 7.08 -8.46 -3.70
C ARG A 48 7.38 -6.99 -3.42
N GLN A 49 8.48 -6.48 -3.94
CA GLN A 49 8.84 -5.08 -3.82
C GLN A 49 7.82 -4.19 -4.50
N LEU A 50 7.34 -4.61 -5.66
CA LEU A 50 6.33 -3.88 -6.43
C LEU A 50 5.00 -3.81 -5.65
N GLU A 51 4.55 -4.92 -5.11
CA GLU A 51 3.34 -4.98 -4.29
C GLU A 51 3.46 -4.09 -3.05
N TYR A 52 4.59 -4.16 -2.35
CA TYR A 52 4.88 -3.36 -1.17
C TYR A 52 4.73 -1.87 -1.48
N LEU A 53 5.38 -1.41 -2.53
CA LEU A 53 5.36 0.00 -2.92
C LEU A 53 3.98 0.44 -3.42
N ALA A 54 3.33 -0.40 -4.22
CA ALA A 54 2.01 -0.09 -4.77
C ALA A 54 0.95 0.11 -3.69
N VAL A 55 0.96 -0.74 -2.67
CA VAL A 55 0.03 -0.61 -1.52
C VAL A 55 0.25 0.72 -0.81
N ARG A 56 1.49 1.13 -0.58
CA ARG A 56 1.79 2.37 0.12
C ARG A 56 1.43 3.60 -0.70
N VAL A 57 1.68 3.58 -2.00
CA VAL A 57 1.28 4.67 -2.90
C VAL A 57 -0.24 4.77 -2.98
N LEU A 58 -0.95 3.65 -3.08
CA LEU A 58 -2.41 3.64 -3.08
C LEU A 58 -2.96 4.20 -1.77
N LEU A 59 -2.39 3.78 -0.65
CA LEU A 59 -2.80 4.26 0.66
C LEU A 59 -2.60 5.78 0.79
N ARG A 60 -1.48 6.31 0.30
CA ARG A 60 -1.23 7.74 0.24
C ARG A 60 -2.29 8.46 -0.58
N ALA A 61 -2.67 7.90 -1.72
CA ALA A 61 -3.70 8.49 -2.59
C ALA A 61 -5.08 8.55 -1.91
N VAL A 62 -5.39 7.53 -1.12
CA VAL A 62 -6.68 7.42 -0.44
C VAL A 62 -6.73 8.25 0.83
N CYS A 63 -5.66 8.22 1.63
CA CYS A 63 -5.60 8.91 2.93
C CYS A 63 -5.13 10.36 2.83
N GLY A 64 -4.53 10.74 1.71
CA GLY A 64 -3.95 12.07 1.53
C GLY A 64 -2.55 12.24 2.12
N GLU A 65 -2.03 11.22 2.80
CA GLU A 65 -0.68 11.23 3.37
C GLU A 65 -0.12 9.82 3.43
N GLU A 66 1.20 9.72 3.53
CA GLU A 66 1.88 8.43 3.66
C GLU A 66 1.69 7.88 5.06
N LYS A 67 1.42 6.57 5.13
CA LYS A 67 1.17 5.86 6.39
C LYS A 67 2.18 4.73 6.53
N HIS A 68 2.65 4.51 7.75
CA HIS A 68 3.50 3.37 8.06
C HIS A 68 2.63 2.15 8.40
N ILE A 69 2.88 1.06 7.69
CA ILE A 69 2.18 -0.21 7.90
C ILE A 69 3.12 -1.17 8.62
N SER A 70 2.65 -1.75 9.71
CA SER A 70 3.35 -2.83 10.39
C SER A 70 2.45 -4.06 10.41
N HIS A 71 2.91 -5.15 11.02
CA HIS A 71 2.17 -6.41 11.05
C HIS A 71 2.19 -7.00 12.44
N TYR A 72 1.04 -7.54 12.87
CA TYR A 72 0.97 -8.35 14.08
C TYR A 72 1.71 -9.67 13.86
N SER A 73 1.99 -10.40 14.93
CA SER A 73 2.62 -11.73 14.84
C SER A 73 1.83 -12.71 13.98
N SER A 74 0.52 -12.49 13.84
CA SER A 74 -0.36 -13.27 12.96
C SER A 74 -0.18 -12.94 11.47
N GLY A 75 0.59 -11.89 11.13
CA GLY A 75 0.74 -11.42 9.76
C GLY A 75 -0.28 -10.36 9.34
N LYS A 76 -1.26 -10.06 10.18
CA LYS A 76 -2.28 -9.06 9.88
C LYS A 76 -1.68 -7.65 9.86
N PRO A 77 -1.91 -6.84 8.80
CA PRO A 77 -1.38 -5.48 8.74
C PRO A 77 -2.16 -4.52 9.64
N PHE A 78 -1.46 -3.49 10.13
CA PHE A 78 -2.08 -2.38 10.84
C PHE A 78 -1.30 -1.09 10.59
N LEU A 79 -1.99 0.05 10.73
CA LEU A 79 -1.35 1.35 10.63
C LEU A 79 -0.78 1.72 12.00
N THR A 80 0.49 2.11 12.04
CA THR A 80 1.18 2.41 13.32
C THR A 80 0.60 3.65 14.02
N ASP A 81 -0.04 4.55 13.27
CA ASP A 81 -0.69 5.73 13.87
C ASP A 81 -2.10 5.44 14.41
N GLY A 82 -2.63 4.25 14.17
CA GLY A 82 -3.95 3.85 14.65
C GLY A 82 -5.14 4.56 13.99
N SER A 83 -4.91 5.29 12.90
CA SER A 83 -5.96 6.12 12.28
C SER A 83 -7.11 5.30 11.68
N PHE A 84 -6.81 4.11 11.13
CA PHE A 84 -7.80 3.24 10.48
C PHE A 84 -7.45 1.79 10.68
N HIS A 85 -8.47 0.93 10.60
CA HIS A 85 -8.25 -0.49 10.35
C HIS A 85 -7.92 -0.64 8.87
N ILE A 86 -7.03 -1.55 8.53
CA ILE A 86 -6.61 -1.74 7.14
C ILE A 86 -6.70 -3.20 6.73
N THR A 87 -7.18 -3.43 5.52
CA THR A 87 -7.09 -4.71 4.84
C THR A 87 -6.37 -4.51 3.51
N ILE A 88 -5.56 -5.48 3.12
CA ILE A 88 -4.77 -5.42 1.90
C ILE A 88 -5.00 -6.70 1.11
N SER A 89 -5.26 -6.55 -0.19
CA SER A 89 -5.37 -7.68 -1.12
C SER A 89 -4.54 -7.37 -2.36
N HIS A 90 -4.02 -8.41 -2.99
CA HIS A 90 -3.31 -8.25 -4.26
C HIS A 90 -3.51 -9.50 -5.11
N THR A 91 -3.55 -9.30 -6.41
CA THR A 91 -3.58 -10.36 -7.40
C THR A 91 -3.05 -9.81 -8.72
N ARG A 92 -2.32 -10.59 -9.45
CA ARG A 92 -1.80 -10.35 -10.81
C ARG A 92 -1.87 -8.90 -11.32
N GLY A 93 -1.01 -8.03 -10.78
CA GLY A 93 -0.93 -6.64 -11.21
C GLY A 93 -1.93 -5.69 -10.60
N TYR A 94 -2.76 -6.15 -9.68
CA TYR A 94 -3.71 -5.31 -8.96
C TYR A 94 -3.40 -5.30 -7.47
N VAL A 95 -3.57 -4.15 -6.84
CA VAL A 95 -3.57 -4.05 -5.38
C VAL A 95 -4.85 -3.38 -4.93
N ALA A 96 -5.34 -3.77 -3.76
CA ALA A 96 -6.54 -3.20 -3.18
C ALA A 96 -6.32 -2.96 -1.69
N VAL A 97 -6.87 -1.86 -1.19
CA VAL A 97 -6.88 -1.56 0.24
C VAL A 97 -8.30 -1.27 0.70
N GLY A 98 -8.61 -1.66 1.94
CA GLY A 98 -9.83 -1.30 2.63
C GLY A 98 -9.50 -0.63 3.95
N LEU A 99 -10.21 0.43 4.26
CA LEU A 99 -10.02 1.21 5.49
C LEU A 99 -11.28 1.24 6.33
#